data_f25e835f562ece8d80a15c742cdf421c
#
_entry.id   f25e835f562ece8d80a15c742cdf421c
#
_cell.length_a   1.000
_cell.length_b   1.000
_cell.length_c   1.000
_cell.angle_alpha   90.00
_cell.angle_beta   90.00
_cell.angle_gamma   90.00
#
_symmetry.space_group_name_H-M   'P 1'
#
loop_
_entity.id
_entity.type
_entity.pdbx_description
1 polymer ?
#
loop_
_entity_poly.entity_id
_entity_poly.type
_entity_poly.pdbx_seq_one_letter_code
_entity_poly.pdbx_strand_id
1 'polypeptide(L)'
;GYRRGMDELPARREEIEPAEEEGISFKTLSNPIEVLGDENGYVKGMVCQEMELGEPDASGRRRPVPKEGATFTLDVDCMVMSIGTSPNPLIRSTTPGLETNKHGCIITNGDDGLTTREAVYAGGDAVTGAATVILAMGAGKHAAKAIDAYLKEKHGK
;
A
#
# COMPACT_ATOMS: atom_id res chain seq x y z
N GLY A 1 -2.67 -15.87 -0.92
CA GLY A 1 -2.46 -15.70 -2.37
C GLY A 1 -1.66 -14.47 -2.73
N TYR A 2 -0.76 -14.56 -3.69
CA TYR A 2 0.05 -13.44 -4.16
C TYR A 2 0.17 -13.44 -5.69
N ARG A 3 -0.03 -12.27 -6.32
CA ARG A 3 -0.10 -12.15 -7.79
C ARG A 3 1.25 -12.20 -8.53
N ARG A 4 2.37 -12.18 -7.83
CA ARG A 4 3.72 -12.33 -8.38
C ARG A 4 4.36 -13.62 -7.90
N GLY A 5 5.64 -13.84 -8.26
CA GLY A 5 6.42 -14.98 -7.83
C GLY A 5 6.89 -14.87 -6.38
N MET A 6 7.49 -15.92 -5.90
CA MET A 6 8.05 -16.00 -4.54
C MET A 6 9.18 -14.99 -4.34
N ASP A 7 10.01 -14.78 -5.37
CA ASP A 7 11.13 -13.84 -5.32
C ASP A 7 10.69 -12.36 -5.26
N GLU A 8 9.47 -12.06 -5.71
CA GLU A 8 8.87 -10.73 -5.64
C GLU A 8 8.04 -10.50 -4.37
N LEU A 9 7.98 -11.49 -3.47
CA LEU A 9 7.24 -11.36 -2.21
C LEU A 9 7.92 -10.29 -1.33
N PRO A 10 7.18 -9.32 -0.80
CA PRO A 10 7.76 -8.28 0.07
C PRO A 10 8.13 -8.79 1.48
N ALA A 11 7.66 -9.99 1.85
CA ALA A 11 7.98 -10.63 3.13
C ALA A 11 9.44 -11.10 3.17
N ARG A 12 10.07 -11.05 4.34
CA ARG A 12 11.43 -11.55 4.55
C ARG A 12 11.42 -13.07 4.70
N ARG A 13 12.55 -13.72 4.45
CA ARG A 13 12.69 -15.17 4.62
C ARG A 13 12.38 -15.63 6.03
N GLU A 14 12.81 -14.86 7.01
CA GLU A 14 12.54 -15.11 8.43
C GLU A 14 11.06 -15.04 8.81
N GLU A 15 10.21 -14.53 7.92
CA GLU A 15 8.75 -14.49 8.07
C GLU A 15 8.07 -15.61 7.28
N ILE A 16 8.67 -16.01 6.16
CA ILE A 16 8.11 -17.04 5.27
C ILE A 16 8.36 -18.44 5.86
N GLU A 17 9.58 -18.75 6.23
CA GLU A 17 9.97 -20.08 6.73
C GLU A 17 9.14 -20.52 7.95
N PRO A 18 8.96 -19.71 9.00
CA PRO A 18 8.08 -20.09 10.11
C PRO A 18 6.61 -20.26 9.71
N ALA A 19 6.13 -19.46 8.76
CA ALA A 19 4.77 -19.59 8.28
C ALA A 19 4.54 -20.93 7.54
N GLU A 20 5.51 -21.37 6.73
CA GLU A 20 5.46 -22.67 6.07
C GLU A 20 5.54 -23.83 7.08
N GLU A 21 6.38 -23.70 8.12
CA GLU A 21 6.46 -24.67 9.22
C GLU A 21 5.13 -24.80 9.99
N GLU A 22 4.37 -23.71 10.11
CA GLU A 22 3.02 -23.70 10.70
C GLU A 22 1.94 -24.24 9.73
N GLY A 23 2.31 -24.63 8.51
CA GLY A 23 1.40 -25.20 7.50
C GLY A 23 0.71 -24.17 6.61
N ILE A 24 1.16 -22.92 6.61
CA ILE A 24 0.62 -21.89 5.71
C ILE A 24 1.13 -22.12 4.29
N SER A 25 0.22 -22.25 3.33
CA SER A 25 0.55 -22.44 1.92
C SER A 25 0.62 -21.11 1.17
N PHE A 26 1.76 -20.83 0.54
CA PHE A 26 1.95 -19.66 -0.32
C PHE A 26 1.52 -19.98 -1.76
N LYS A 27 0.39 -19.42 -2.19
CA LYS A 27 -0.11 -19.51 -3.57
C LYS A 27 0.34 -18.28 -4.33
N THR A 28 1.49 -18.36 -4.98
CA THR A 28 2.03 -17.29 -5.83
C THR A 28 1.45 -17.34 -7.24
N LEU A 29 1.70 -16.32 -8.05
CA LEU A 29 1.19 -16.17 -9.43
C LEU A 29 -0.33 -16.38 -9.50
N SER A 30 -1.05 -15.88 -8.50
CA SER A 30 -2.49 -16.08 -8.34
C SER A 30 -3.15 -14.77 -7.93
N ASN A 31 -4.14 -14.32 -8.72
CA ASN A 31 -4.88 -13.10 -8.46
C ASN A 31 -6.36 -13.43 -8.27
N PRO A 32 -6.95 -13.15 -7.10
CA PRO A 32 -8.39 -13.32 -6.89
C PRO A 32 -9.19 -12.44 -7.85
N ILE A 33 -10.21 -13.01 -8.48
CA ILE A 33 -11.11 -12.31 -9.41
C ILE A 33 -12.57 -12.37 -9.00
N GLU A 34 -12.96 -13.40 -8.21
CA GLU A 34 -14.33 -13.56 -7.75
C GLU A 34 -14.36 -14.28 -6.41
N VAL A 35 -15.26 -13.86 -5.52
CA VAL A 35 -15.57 -14.54 -4.26
C VAL A 35 -16.90 -15.25 -4.41
N LEU A 36 -16.90 -16.57 -4.19
CA LEU A 36 -18.09 -17.39 -4.28
C LEU A 36 -18.79 -17.46 -2.92
N GLY A 37 -20.09 -17.17 -2.90
CA GLY A 37 -20.95 -17.33 -1.74
C GLY A 37 -21.79 -18.62 -1.79
N ASP A 38 -22.23 -19.10 -0.64
CA ASP A 38 -23.26 -20.11 -0.50
C ASP A 38 -24.67 -19.47 -0.55
N GLU A 39 -25.71 -20.27 -0.38
CA GLU A 39 -27.10 -19.84 -0.34
C GLU A 39 -27.46 -18.92 0.85
N ASN A 40 -26.62 -18.90 1.89
CA ASN A 40 -26.77 -18.07 3.09
C ASN A 40 -25.93 -16.81 3.04
N GLY A 41 -25.13 -16.62 1.98
CA GLY A 41 -24.23 -15.48 1.80
C GLY A 41 -22.86 -15.62 2.50
N TYR A 42 -22.51 -16.81 2.99
CA TYR A 42 -21.16 -17.08 3.49
C TYR A 42 -20.21 -17.43 2.37
N VAL A 43 -18.93 -17.08 2.55
CA VAL A 43 -17.88 -17.45 1.60
C VAL A 43 -17.72 -18.96 1.57
N LYS A 44 -17.71 -19.54 0.38
CA LYS A 44 -17.46 -20.97 0.14
C LYS A 44 -16.31 -21.23 -0.83
N GLY A 45 -15.83 -20.19 -1.49
CA GLY A 45 -14.74 -20.35 -2.44
C GLY A 45 -14.25 -19.03 -3.02
N MET A 46 -13.15 -19.11 -3.73
CA MET A 46 -12.51 -17.98 -4.39
C MET A 46 -11.99 -18.40 -5.76
N VAL A 47 -12.43 -17.73 -6.81
CA VAL A 47 -11.87 -17.92 -8.17
C VAL A 47 -10.63 -17.06 -8.31
N CYS A 48 -9.56 -17.69 -8.75
CA CYS A 48 -8.27 -17.04 -9.00
C CYS A 48 -7.90 -17.15 -10.48
N GLN A 49 -7.36 -16.07 -11.02
CA GLN A 49 -6.66 -16.02 -12.30
C GLN A 49 -5.21 -16.43 -12.09
N GLU A 50 -4.72 -17.40 -12.87
CA GLU A 50 -3.28 -17.66 -12.94
C GLU A 50 -2.55 -16.47 -13.59
N MET A 51 -1.41 -16.14 -13.02
CA MET A 51 -0.56 -15.05 -13.49
C MET A 51 0.75 -15.61 -14.02
N GLU A 52 1.39 -14.86 -14.89
CA GLU A 52 2.79 -15.05 -15.28
C GLU A 52 3.57 -13.74 -15.08
N LEU A 53 4.90 -13.85 -15.01
CA LEU A 53 5.75 -12.68 -14.90
C LEU A 53 6.15 -12.22 -16.29
N GLY A 54 5.75 -11.01 -16.65
CA GLY A 54 6.19 -10.34 -17.87
C GLY A 54 7.65 -9.88 -17.81
N GLU A 55 8.07 -9.11 -18.80
CA GLU A 55 9.41 -8.54 -18.86
C GLU A 55 9.67 -7.57 -17.68
N PRO A 56 10.92 -7.49 -17.19
CA PRO A 56 11.29 -6.55 -16.16
C PRO A 56 11.19 -5.10 -16.65
N ASP A 57 10.65 -4.23 -15.81
CA ASP A 57 10.65 -2.79 -16.06
C ASP A 57 12.03 -2.16 -15.80
N ALA A 58 12.16 -0.84 -15.99
CA ALA A 58 13.41 -0.10 -15.78
C ALA A 58 13.99 -0.23 -14.35
N SER A 59 13.18 -0.65 -13.38
CA SER A 59 13.61 -0.93 -12.00
C SER A 59 13.98 -2.40 -11.77
N GLY A 60 13.94 -3.24 -12.80
CA GLY A 60 14.13 -4.67 -12.73
C GLY A 60 12.91 -5.45 -12.22
N ARG A 61 11.78 -4.77 -11.98
CA ARG A 61 10.59 -5.38 -11.39
C ARG A 61 9.68 -5.96 -12.46
N ARG A 62 9.36 -7.25 -12.35
CA ARG A 62 8.50 -7.95 -13.31
C ARG A 62 7.02 -7.71 -13.02
N ARG A 63 6.27 -7.36 -14.07
CA ARG A 63 4.82 -7.14 -13.98
C ARG A 63 4.10 -8.48 -14.00
N PRO A 64 3.10 -8.70 -13.11
CA PRO A 64 2.21 -9.86 -13.24
C PRO A 64 1.25 -9.63 -14.42
N VAL A 65 1.18 -10.60 -15.32
CA VAL A 65 0.32 -10.61 -16.50
C VAL A 65 -0.66 -11.77 -16.36
N PRO A 66 -1.97 -11.58 -16.61
CA PRO A 66 -2.94 -12.68 -16.60
C PRO A 66 -2.58 -13.71 -17.69
N LYS A 67 -2.56 -15.00 -17.32
CA LYS A 67 -2.44 -16.09 -18.25
C LYS A 67 -3.83 -16.37 -18.84
N GLU A 68 -3.98 -16.13 -20.12
CA GLU A 68 -5.27 -16.17 -20.80
C GLU A 68 -5.99 -17.53 -20.61
N GLY A 69 -7.25 -17.50 -20.21
CA GLY A 69 -8.07 -18.69 -20.03
C GLY A 69 -7.71 -19.57 -18.82
N ALA A 70 -6.69 -19.21 -18.04
CA ALA A 70 -6.23 -20.04 -16.92
C ALA A 70 -6.79 -19.49 -15.58
N THR A 71 -7.90 -20.10 -15.14
CA THR A 71 -8.51 -19.83 -13.84
C THR A 71 -8.64 -21.11 -13.03
N PHE A 72 -8.65 -20.99 -11.71
CA PHE A 72 -8.89 -22.10 -10.79
C PHE A 72 -9.67 -21.61 -9.57
N THR A 73 -10.33 -22.54 -8.89
CA THR A 73 -11.10 -22.24 -7.67
C THR A 73 -10.36 -22.81 -6.46
N LEU A 74 -10.32 -22.02 -5.39
CA LEU A 74 -9.92 -22.46 -4.05
C LEU A 74 -11.15 -22.53 -3.17
N ASP A 75 -11.31 -23.65 -2.45
CA ASP A 75 -12.31 -23.78 -1.39
C ASP A 75 -11.80 -23.04 -0.16
N VAL A 76 -12.52 -22.01 0.26
CA VAL A 76 -12.17 -21.16 1.40
C VAL A 76 -13.42 -20.72 2.13
N ASP A 77 -13.36 -20.67 3.45
CA ASP A 77 -14.46 -20.23 4.32
C ASP A 77 -14.36 -18.74 4.68
N CYS A 78 -13.18 -18.16 4.51
CA CYS A 78 -12.92 -16.76 4.79
C CYS A 78 -11.89 -16.19 3.81
N MET A 79 -12.08 -14.96 3.39
CA MET A 79 -11.14 -14.23 2.54
C MET A 79 -10.77 -12.89 3.17
N VAL A 80 -9.48 -12.63 3.33
CA VAL A 80 -8.96 -11.35 3.84
C VAL A 80 -8.18 -10.63 2.75
N MET A 81 -8.61 -9.42 2.41
CA MET A 81 -7.92 -8.55 1.45
C MET A 81 -6.81 -7.75 2.14
N SER A 82 -5.56 -8.20 2.00
CA SER A 82 -4.37 -7.59 2.62
C SER A 82 -3.48 -6.93 1.56
N ILE A 83 -4.05 -6.00 0.80
CA ILE A 83 -3.38 -5.35 -0.35
C ILE A 83 -2.72 -4.01 -0.01
N GLY A 84 -2.68 -3.67 1.28
CA GLY A 84 -2.16 -2.39 1.77
C GLY A 84 -3.18 -1.26 1.69
N THR A 85 -2.73 -0.07 2.04
CA THR A 85 -3.55 1.15 2.08
C THR A 85 -3.03 2.19 1.10
N SER A 86 -3.91 3.09 0.70
CA SER A 86 -3.58 4.27 -0.10
C SER A 86 -4.05 5.52 0.64
N PRO A 87 -3.46 6.70 0.40
CA PRO A 87 -3.93 7.95 0.97
C PRO A 87 -5.41 8.18 0.65
N ASN A 88 -6.14 8.74 1.63
CA ASN A 88 -7.55 9.02 1.46
C ASN A 88 -7.78 10.05 0.32
N PRO A 89 -8.47 9.70 -0.75
CA PRO A 89 -8.68 10.60 -1.88
C PRO A 89 -9.51 11.84 -1.54
N LEU A 90 -10.28 11.79 -0.44
CA LEU A 90 -11.10 12.91 0.02
C LEU A 90 -10.24 14.14 0.30
N ILE A 91 -9.09 13.98 0.96
CA ILE A 91 -8.22 15.10 1.33
C ILE A 91 -7.81 15.90 0.09
N ARG A 92 -7.29 15.24 -0.93
CA ARG A 92 -6.85 15.91 -2.16
C ARG A 92 -8.02 16.51 -2.97
N SER A 93 -9.18 15.85 -2.97
CA SER A 93 -10.33 16.27 -3.75
C SER A 93 -11.06 17.48 -3.16
N THR A 94 -10.95 17.68 -1.84
CA THR A 94 -11.63 18.78 -1.12
C THR A 94 -10.69 19.92 -0.74
N THR A 95 -9.39 19.82 -1.03
CA THR A 95 -8.39 20.82 -0.63
C THR A 95 -7.69 21.41 -1.87
N PRO A 96 -8.27 22.46 -2.47
CA PRO A 96 -7.63 23.13 -3.62
C PRO A 96 -6.24 23.65 -3.28
N GLY A 97 -5.28 23.46 -4.20
CA GLY A 97 -3.89 23.89 -4.03
C GLY A 97 -3.01 22.94 -3.23
N LEU A 98 -3.57 21.83 -2.72
CA LEU A 98 -2.79 20.75 -2.12
C LEU A 98 -2.44 19.72 -3.21
N GLU A 99 -1.18 19.69 -3.63
CA GLU A 99 -0.70 18.78 -4.66
C GLU A 99 -0.37 17.40 -4.11
N THR A 100 -0.58 16.39 -4.94
CA THR A 100 -0.24 15.00 -4.64
C THR A 100 0.52 14.37 -5.80
N ASN A 101 1.35 13.38 -5.49
CA ASN A 101 2.03 12.59 -6.50
C ASN A 101 1.07 11.58 -7.18
N LYS A 102 1.59 10.82 -8.15
CA LYS A 102 0.81 9.80 -8.89
C LYS A 102 0.19 8.70 -8.01
N HIS A 103 0.68 8.52 -6.79
CA HIS A 103 0.17 7.55 -5.82
C HIS A 103 -0.83 8.15 -4.83
N GLY A 104 -1.12 9.45 -4.95
CA GLY A 104 -2.03 10.18 -4.08
C GLY A 104 -1.40 10.66 -2.77
N CYS A 105 -0.08 10.51 -2.59
CA CYS A 105 0.64 11.03 -1.43
C CYS A 105 0.85 12.54 -1.58
N ILE A 106 0.73 13.28 -0.49
CA ILE A 106 0.89 14.74 -0.46
C ILE A 106 2.34 15.09 -0.76
N ILE A 107 2.56 16.08 -1.63
CA ILE A 107 3.88 16.61 -1.96
C ILE A 107 4.29 17.61 -0.87
N THR A 108 5.51 17.46 -0.33
CA THR A 108 6.12 18.37 0.63
C THR A 108 7.42 18.94 0.10
N ASN A 109 7.76 20.16 0.54
CA ASN A 109 8.99 20.86 0.20
C ASN A 109 10.05 20.56 1.29
N GLY A 110 10.80 19.46 1.12
CA GLY A 110 11.83 19.05 2.08
C GLY A 110 11.30 18.28 3.29
N ASP A 111 12.14 18.17 4.32
CA ASP A 111 11.92 17.33 5.50
C ASP A 111 11.04 17.99 6.57
N ASP A 112 10.74 19.28 6.43
CA ASP A 112 9.92 20.06 7.37
C ASP A 112 8.42 19.79 7.21
N GLY A 113 8.03 19.09 6.15
CA GLY A 113 6.66 18.73 5.88
C GLY A 113 5.78 19.85 5.33
N LEU A 114 6.32 21.02 4.99
CA LEU A 114 5.55 22.09 4.37
C LEU A 114 5.02 21.60 3.00
N THR A 115 3.72 21.72 2.80
CA THR A 115 3.07 21.30 1.55
C THR A 115 3.11 22.41 0.49
N THR A 116 2.53 22.15 -0.67
CA THR A 116 2.32 23.18 -1.72
C THR A 116 1.32 24.26 -1.30
N ARG A 117 0.57 24.03 -0.22
CA ARG A 117 -0.38 25.00 0.33
C ARG A 117 0.20 25.70 1.55
N GLU A 118 0.15 27.06 1.55
CA GLU A 118 0.66 27.88 2.63
C GLU A 118 0.08 27.48 4.01
N ALA A 119 0.94 27.42 5.02
CA ALA A 119 0.59 27.08 6.41
C ALA A 119 -0.03 25.67 6.60
N VAL A 120 0.09 24.79 5.60
CA VAL A 120 -0.36 23.40 5.68
C VAL A 120 0.85 22.48 5.65
N TYR A 121 0.95 21.62 6.66
CA TYR A 121 2.05 20.67 6.83
C TYR A 121 1.53 19.24 6.79
N ALA A 122 2.35 18.34 6.30
CA ALA A 122 2.04 16.93 6.24
C ALA A 122 3.28 16.08 6.54
N GLY A 123 3.07 14.86 7.04
CA GLY A 123 4.15 13.92 7.31
C GLY A 123 3.65 12.48 7.45
N GLY A 124 4.57 11.53 7.57
CA GLY A 124 4.26 10.11 7.69
C GLY A 124 3.69 9.52 6.40
N ASP A 125 2.87 8.49 6.54
CA ASP A 125 2.35 7.70 5.42
C ASP A 125 1.55 8.51 4.40
N ALA A 126 0.98 9.64 4.81
CA ALA A 126 0.28 10.55 3.89
C ALA A 126 1.23 11.20 2.86
N VAL A 127 2.52 11.25 3.14
CA VAL A 127 3.58 11.83 2.28
C VAL A 127 4.42 10.73 1.62
N THR A 128 4.90 9.77 2.39
CA THR A 128 5.85 8.75 1.92
C THR A 128 5.19 7.48 1.38
N GLY A 129 3.90 7.28 1.61
CA GLY A 129 3.24 5.99 1.49
C GLY A 129 3.44 5.16 2.76
N ALA A 130 2.83 3.96 2.79
CA ALA A 130 2.92 3.06 3.94
C ALA A 130 4.38 2.71 4.28
N ALA A 131 4.79 3.03 5.51
CA ALA A 131 6.13 2.84 6.02
C ALA A 131 6.09 2.40 7.50
N THR A 132 7.17 2.62 8.24
CA THR A 132 7.24 2.25 9.66
C THR A 132 6.70 3.36 10.57
N VAL A 133 6.17 2.97 11.72
CA VAL A 133 5.71 3.90 12.77
C VAL A 133 6.81 4.89 13.18
N ILE A 134 8.07 4.43 13.26
CA ILE A 134 9.21 5.27 13.63
C ILE A 134 9.41 6.40 12.62
N LEU A 135 9.33 6.10 11.33
CA LEU A 135 9.45 7.12 10.27
C LEU A 135 8.28 8.11 10.30
N ALA A 136 7.06 7.61 10.50
CA ALA A 136 5.87 8.46 10.62
C ALA A 136 5.97 9.42 11.81
N MET A 137 6.41 8.92 12.98
CA MET A 137 6.66 9.75 14.16
C MET A 137 7.78 10.78 13.94
N GLY A 138 8.85 10.40 13.27
CA GLY A 138 9.95 11.30 12.90
C GLY A 138 9.45 12.47 12.05
N ALA A 139 8.71 12.17 10.98
CA ALA A 139 8.11 13.17 10.11
C ALA A 139 7.16 14.12 10.87
N GLY A 140 6.31 13.58 11.75
CA GLY A 140 5.43 14.39 12.60
C GLY A 140 6.18 15.35 13.51
N LYS A 141 7.31 14.92 14.10
CA LYS A 141 8.17 15.80 14.92
C LYS A 141 8.84 16.91 14.11
N HIS A 142 9.26 16.63 12.88
CA HIS A 142 9.84 17.65 11.99
C HIS A 142 8.77 18.67 11.59
N ALA A 143 7.61 18.23 11.17
CA ALA A 143 6.49 19.12 10.86
C ALA A 143 6.08 19.99 12.06
N ALA A 144 6.02 19.43 13.26
CA ALA A 144 5.69 20.18 14.48
C ALA A 144 6.71 21.30 14.78
N LYS A 145 8.02 21.05 14.61
CA LYS A 145 9.07 22.07 14.75
C LYS A 145 8.94 23.16 13.69
N ALA A 146 8.65 22.80 12.46
CA ALA A 146 8.47 23.76 11.37
C ALA A 146 7.21 24.63 11.60
N ILE A 147 6.12 24.06 12.07
CA ILE A 147 4.93 24.79 12.46
C ILE A 147 5.22 25.78 13.59
N ASP A 148 5.94 25.37 14.63
CA ASP A 148 6.32 26.21 15.75
C ASP A 148 7.17 27.40 15.28
N ALA A 149 8.16 27.15 14.42
CA ALA A 149 9.00 28.20 13.82
C ALA A 149 8.16 29.19 12.99
N TYR A 150 7.29 28.68 12.12
CA TYR A 150 6.40 29.50 11.31
C TYR A 150 5.49 30.40 12.18
N LEU A 151 4.92 29.85 13.24
CA LEU A 151 4.03 30.61 14.13
C LEU A 151 4.79 31.67 14.93
N LYS A 152 6.03 31.39 15.37
CA LYS A 152 6.89 32.37 16.05
C LYS A 152 7.25 33.52 15.13
N GLU A 153 7.63 33.23 13.89
CA GLU A 153 7.90 34.27 12.89
C GLU A 153 6.66 35.13 12.61
N LYS A 154 5.51 34.50 12.41
CA LYS A 154 4.27 35.17 12.08
C LYS A 154 3.71 36.04 13.22
N HIS A 155 3.91 35.66 14.47
CA HIS A 155 3.37 36.33 15.65
C HIS A 155 4.41 37.12 16.45
N GLY A 156 5.68 37.14 16.04
CA GLY A 156 6.75 37.91 16.67
C GLY A 156 7.06 37.48 18.11
N LYS A 157 6.93 36.18 18.41
CA LYS A 157 7.19 35.61 19.75
C LYS A 157 8.36 34.64 19.73
#